data_8e87ea48f4e111c19657eb9c34cf1575
#
_entry.id   8e87ea48f4e111c19657eb9c34cf1575
#
_cell.length_a   1.000
_cell.length_b   1.000
_cell.length_c   1.000
_cell.angle_alpha   90.00
_cell.angle_beta   90.00
_cell.angle_gamma   90.00
#
_symmetry.space_group_name_H-M   'P 1'
#
loop_
_entity.id
_entity.type
_entity.pdbx_description
1 polymer ?
#
loop_
_entity_poly.entity_id
_entity_poly.type
_entity_poly.pdbx_seq_one_letter_code
_entity_poly.pdbx_strand_id
1 'polypeptide(L)'
;MREKIILVIDDDDMNLQIAKMILERKLPCKVIGVDNGVEGIDILKNQRVNLVLLDIMMPDFDGIETLQEIRGDDDIKNVPVMMLTASGEIDDIQKTRLLGVKDYIKKPFLPADLVERVKKKLSEIHSEEILLLGDDESVLKSMQSVIEDNFPHETLIATSTAAAEKILRESEIKLIIACADMKFIDGLKFLAYLAEDESFDKIPFAVTTADKIVELIDKINLPEVEEKSAVEEPEVVGEVAKLVVTHAEKKKLAKVVPSFIGYELDVNV
;
A
#
# COMPACT_ATOMS: atom_id res chain seq x y z
N MET A 1 11.63 6.76 4.11
CA MET A 1 11.22 5.41 3.65
C MET A 1 11.44 4.44 4.79
N ARG A 2 10.41 3.71 5.18
CA ARG A 2 10.57 2.59 6.12
C ARG A 2 11.46 1.52 5.49
N GLU A 3 12.22 0.83 6.33
CA GLU A 3 13.05 -0.30 5.91
C GLU A 3 12.16 -1.45 5.43
N LYS A 4 12.37 -1.93 4.21
CA LYS A 4 11.59 -3.05 3.68
C LYS A 4 11.94 -4.34 4.41
N ILE A 5 10.94 -5.13 4.79
CA ILE A 5 11.12 -6.42 5.47
C ILE A 5 10.94 -7.55 4.48
N ILE A 6 11.94 -8.40 4.36
CA ILE A 6 11.93 -9.62 3.55
C ILE A 6 11.93 -10.81 4.48
N LEU A 7 10.95 -11.68 4.35
CA LEU A 7 10.90 -12.95 5.07
C LEU A 7 11.48 -14.04 4.17
N VAL A 8 12.45 -14.79 4.66
CA VAL A 8 13.03 -15.95 3.99
C VAL A 8 12.64 -17.19 4.77
N ILE A 9 11.97 -18.13 4.11
CA ILE A 9 11.51 -19.39 4.68
C ILE A 9 12.25 -20.51 3.94
N ASP A 10 13.17 -21.19 4.62
CA ASP A 10 14.07 -22.21 4.04
C ASP A 10 14.60 -23.08 5.16
N ASP A 11 14.49 -24.39 5.08
CA ASP A 11 14.94 -25.34 6.13
C ASP A 11 16.47 -25.46 6.25
N ASP A 12 17.22 -24.90 5.31
CA ASP A 12 18.68 -24.86 5.35
C ASP A 12 19.18 -23.53 5.93
N ASP A 13 19.68 -23.55 7.16
CA ASP A 13 20.30 -22.42 7.84
C ASP A 13 21.36 -21.68 7.00
N MET A 14 22.10 -22.41 6.16
CA MET A 14 23.11 -21.81 5.31
C MET A 14 22.46 -20.91 4.23
N ASN A 15 21.35 -21.36 3.64
CA ASN A 15 20.58 -20.56 2.70
C ASN A 15 20.02 -19.30 3.35
N LEU A 16 19.47 -19.41 4.56
CA LEU A 16 18.97 -18.26 5.34
C LEU A 16 20.08 -17.24 5.59
N GLN A 17 21.24 -17.68 6.06
CA GLN A 17 22.38 -16.79 6.34
C GLN A 17 22.92 -16.14 5.05
N ILE A 18 23.04 -16.90 3.97
CA ILE A 18 23.51 -16.38 2.67
C ILE A 18 22.54 -15.33 2.13
N ALA A 19 21.23 -15.63 2.10
CA ALA A 19 20.22 -14.72 1.61
C ALA A 19 20.23 -13.42 2.43
N LYS A 20 20.23 -13.53 3.77
CA LYS A 20 20.31 -12.39 4.68
C LYS A 20 21.55 -11.53 4.42
N MET A 21 22.74 -12.15 4.42
CA MET A 21 23.99 -11.42 4.19
C MET A 21 24.04 -10.69 2.83
N ILE A 22 23.54 -11.34 1.77
CA ILE A 22 23.55 -10.75 0.43
C ILE A 22 22.57 -9.58 0.37
N LEU A 23 21.32 -9.78 0.82
CA LEU A 23 20.24 -8.80 0.67
C LEU A 23 20.46 -7.57 1.54
N GLU A 24 20.75 -7.74 2.84
CA GLU A 24 20.98 -6.62 3.76
C GLU A 24 22.24 -5.80 3.40
N ARG A 25 23.25 -6.44 2.79
CA ARG A 25 24.44 -5.71 2.31
C ARG A 25 24.18 -4.87 1.05
N LYS A 26 23.25 -5.28 0.20
CA LYS A 26 23.06 -4.72 -1.14
C LYS A 26 21.79 -3.90 -1.30
N LEU A 27 20.79 -4.11 -0.44
CA LEU A 27 19.51 -3.43 -0.48
C LEU A 27 19.22 -2.79 0.90
N PRO A 28 18.48 -1.68 0.95
CA PRO A 28 18.02 -1.08 2.19
C PRO A 28 16.81 -1.88 2.74
N CYS A 29 17.08 -3.09 3.27
CA CYS A 29 16.06 -3.99 3.77
C CYS A 29 16.54 -4.71 5.02
N LYS A 30 15.60 -5.20 5.83
CA LYS A 30 15.82 -6.14 6.93
C LYS A 30 15.37 -7.52 6.47
N VAL A 31 16.16 -8.55 6.74
CA VAL A 31 15.81 -9.93 6.43
C VAL A 31 15.51 -10.70 7.71
N ILE A 32 14.36 -11.34 7.75
CA ILE A 32 13.95 -12.30 8.77
C ILE A 32 14.05 -13.67 8.13
N GLY A 33 14.80 -14.58 8.74
CA GLY A 33 14.93 -15.95 8.30
C GLY A 33 14.25 -16.89 9.28
N VAL A 34 13.48 -17.84 8.78
CA VAL A 34 12.86 -18.93 9.54
C VAL A 34 13.03 -20.25 8.80
N ASP A 35 13.08 -21.35 9.54
CA ASP A 35 13.40 -22.68 9.01
C ASP A 35 12.17 -23.52 8.66
N ASN A 36 10.97 -22.98 8.83
CA ASN A 36 9.72 -23.68 8.53
C ASN A 36 8.56 -22.75 8.17
N GLY A 37 7.56 -23.30 7.44
CA GLY A 37 6.42 -22.56 6.97
C GLY A 37 5.47 -22.08 8.08
N VAL A 38 5.33 -22.83 9.18
CA VAL A 38 4.42 -22.48 10.28
C VAL A 38 4.88 -21.19 10.96
N GLU A 39 6.18 -21.10 11.28
CA GLU A 39 6.76 -19.89 11.87
C GLU A 39 6.69 -18.71 10.86
N GLY A 40 6.89 -18.98 9.56
CA GLY A 40 6.74 -18.00 8.52
C GLY A 40 5.34 -17.38 8.47
N ILE A 41 4.30 -18.21 8.56
CA ILE A 41 2.89 -17.76 8.59
C ILE A 41 2.62 -16.96 9.87
N ASP A 42 3.14 -17.40 11.03
CA ASP A 42 2.97 -16.64 12.27
C ASP A 42 3.60 -15.25 12.19
N ILE A 43 4.78 -15.13 11.60
CA ILE A 43 5.41 -13.84 11.36
C ILE A 43 4.55 -12.97 10.45
N LEU A 44 4.00 -13.52 9.36
CA LEU A 44 3.15 -12.77 8.43
C LEU A 44 1.89 -12.21 9.11
N LYS A 45 1.33 -12.94 10.07
CA LYS A 45 0.14 -12.50 10.85
C LYS A 45 0.44 -11.43 11.89
N ASN A 46 1.67 -11.39 12.39
CA ASN A 46 2.03 -10.53 13.52
C ASN A 46 2.84 -9.29 13.13
N GLN A 47 3.37 -9.23 11.90
CA GLN A 47 4.11 -8.06 11.43
C GLN A 47 4.07 -7.91 9.92
N ARG A 48 4.22 -6.68 9.47
CA ARG A 48 4.28 -6.36 8.05
C ARG A 48 5.53 -6.98 7.39
N VAL A 49 5.31 -7.75 6.33
CA VAL A 49 6.35 -8.27 5.46
C VAL A 49 6.11 -7.74 4.03
N ASN A 50 7.15 -7.24 3.38
CA ASN A 50 7.03 -6.69 2.02
C ASN A 50 7.23 -7.75 0.93
N LEU A 51 8.00 -8.79 1.21
CA LEU A 51 8.27 -9.87 0.26
C LEU A 51 8.62 -11.15 1.01
N VAL A 52 8.08 -12.27 0.58
CA VAL A 52 8.45 -13.61 1.05
C VAL A 52 9.32 -14.29 0.00
N LEU A 53 10.46 -14.81 0.40
CA LEU A 53 11.24 -15.78 -0.35
C LEU A 53 10.98 -17.14 0.28
N LEU A 54 10.34 -18.06 -0.45
CA LEU A 54 9.83 -19.32 0.09
C LEU A 54 10.47 -20.50 -0.64
N ASP A 55 11.18 -21.33 0.09
CA ASP A 55 11.67 -22.59 -0.46
C ASP A 55 10.53 -23.55 -0.78
N ILE A 56 10.64 -24.23 -1.91
CA ILE A 56 9.66 -25.25 -2.30
C ILE A 56 9.84 -26.51 -1.45
N MET A 57 11.08 -26.95 -1.28
CA MET A 57 11.43 -28.25 -0.71
C MET A 57 11.82 -28.11 0.77
N MET A 58 10.84 -28.23 1.63
CA MET A 58 11.06 -28.27 3.08
C MET A 58 10.45 -29.55 3.67
N PRO A 59 11.04 -30.14 4.74
CA PRO A 59 10.47 -31.31 5.41
C PRO A 59 9.15 -30.96 6.11
N ASP A 60 8.29 -31.94 6.28
CA ASP A 60 7.03 -31.94 7.04
C ASP A 60 5.93 -31.02 6.48
N PHE A 61 6.20 -29.74 6.26
CA PHE A 61 5.28 -28.74 5.73
C PHE A 61 5.99 -27.97 4.59
N ASP A 62 5.75 -28.40 3.36
CA ASP A 62 6.48 -27.91 2.20
C ASP A 62 6.09 -26.48 1.79
N GLY A 63 6.87 -25.88 0.87
CA GLY A 63 6.63 -24.52 0.43
C GLY A 63 5.33 -24.34 -0.34
N ILE A 64 4.80 -25.39 -0.97
CA ILE A 64 3.52 -25.33 -1.69
C ILE A 64 2.38 -25.31 -0.68
N GLU A 65 2.43 -26.13 0.35
CA GLU A 65 1.47 -26.15 1.45
C GLU A 65 1.50 -24.82 2.20
N THR A 66 2.69 -24.30 2.51
CA THR A 66 2.88 -22.97 3.11
C THR A 66 2.24 -21.87 2.24
N LEU A 67 2.45 -21.92 0.93
CA LEU A 67 1.86 -20.95 0.00
C LEU A 67 0.32 -21.06 -0.06
N GLN A 68 -0.22 -22.28 -0.01
CA GLN A 68 -1.66 -22.51 0.01
C GLN A 68 -2.30 -21.91 1.27
N GLU A 69 -1.71 -22.11 2.43
CA GLU A 69 -2.15 -21.49 3.68
C GLU A 69 -2.08 -19.97 3.62
N ILE A 70 -0.98 -19.40 3.11
CA ILE A 70 -0.85 -17.94 2.91
C ILE A 70 -1.97 -17.43 1.98
N ARG A 71 -2.29 -18.10 0.89
CA ARG A 71 -3.33 -17.67 -0.07
C ARG A 71 -4.75 -17.93 0.42
N GLY A 72 -4.92 -18.82 1.38
CA GLY A 72 -6.21 -19.13 2.02
C GLY A 72 -6.60 -18.16 3.15
N ASP A 73 -5.67 -17.37 3.64
CA ASP A 73 -5.87 -16.47 4.79
C ASP A 73 -6.07 -15.02 4.30
N ASP A 74 -7.23 -14.45 4.60
CA ASP A 74 -7.65 -13.12 4.10
C ASP A 74 -6.69 -11.99 4.49
N ASP A 75 -6.01 -12.10 5.64
CA ASP A 75 -5.14 -11.05 6.16
C ASP A 75 -3.76 -11.03 5.47
N ILE A 76 -3.29 -12.20 4.99
CA ILE A 76 -1.94 -12.35 4.43
C ILE A 76 -1.91 -12.83 2.97
N LYS A 77 -3.07 -13.16 2.38
CA LYS A 77 -3.15 -13.75 1.01
C LYS A 77 -2.49 -12.92 -0.09
N ASN A 78 -2.43 -11.60 0.09
CA ASN A 78 -1.89 -10.66 -0.90
C ASN A 78 -0.39 -10.41 -0.76
N VAL A 79 0.29 -11.00 0.24
CA VAL A 79 1.73 -10.81 0.39
C VAL A 79 2.45 -11.32 -0.86
N PRO A 80 3.37 -10.54 -1.43
CA PRO A 80 4.16 -10.96 -2.57
C PRO A 80 5.08 -12.12 -2.19
N VAL A 81 5.09 -13.17 -3.02
CA VAL A 81 5.91 -14.36 -2.81
C VAL A 81 6.77 -14.62 -4.04
N MET A 82 8.05 -14.92 -3.84
CA MET A 82 8.97 -15.50 -4.81
C MET A 82 9.38 -16.87 -4.31
N MET A 83 9.31 -17.88 -5.18
CA MET A 83 9.73 -19.24 -4.81
C MET A 83 11.23 -19.43 -5.00
N LEU A 84 11.84 -20.10 -4.03
CA LEU A 84 13.21 -20.61 -4.12
C LEU A 84 13.14 -22.04 -4.61
N THR A 85 13.87 -22.39 -5.68
CA THR A 85 13.72 -23.71 -6.34
C THR A 85 15.07 -24.33 -6.68
N ALA A 86 15.23 -25.61 -6.49
CA ALA A 86 16.31 -26.39 -7.09
C ALA A 86 16.02 -26.62 -8.59
N SER A 87 17.01 -27.06 -9.37
CA SER A 87 16.78 -27.34 -10.80
C SER A 87 16.01 -28.64 -10.99
N GLY A 88 14.87 -28.59 -11.68
CA GLY A 88 14.15 -29.80 -12.14
C GLY A 88 12.69 -29.91 -11.69
N GLU A 89 12.16 -28.97 -10.92
CA GLU A 89 10.82 -29.02 -10.29
C GLU A 89 9.73 -28.41 -11.19
N ILE A 90 9.57 -28.94 -12.42
CA ILE A 90 8.59 -28.38 -13.39
C ILE A 90 7.15 -28.49 -12.87
N ASP A 91 6.82 -29.60 -12.21
CA ASP A 91 5.47 -29.84 -11.70
C ASP A 91 5.13 -28.89 -10.55
N ASP A 92 6.08 -28.54 -9.69
CA ASP A 92 5.89 -27.64 -8.57
C ASP A 92 5.79 -26.19 -9.03
N ILE A 93 6.50 -25.82 -10.09
CA ILE A 93 6.32 -24.53 -10.77
C ILE A 93 4.90 -24.40 -11.32
N GLN A 94 4.29 -25.45 -11.85
CA GLN A 94 2.91 -25.40 -12.34
C GLN A 94 1.92 -25.20 -11.19
N LYS A 95 2.09 -25.91 -10.08
CA LYS A 95 1.22 -25.78 -8.89
C LYS A 95 1.30 -24.38 -8.28
N THR A 96 2.51 -23.84 -8.11
CA THR A 96 2.72 -22.51 -7.52
C THR A 96 2.21 -21.39 -8.44
N ARG A 97 2.25 -21.58 -9.77
CA ARG A 97 1.63 -20.65 -10.73
C ARG A 97 0.12 -20.55 -10.57
N LEU A 98 -0.56 -21.65 -10.30
CA LEU A 98 -2.01 -21.65 -10.01
C LEU A 98 -2.35 -20.87 -8.74
N LEU A 99 -1.41 -20.76 -7.81
CA LEU A 99 -1.49 -19.96 -6.59
C LEU A 99 -1.00 -18.51 -6.78
N GLY A 100 -0.83 -18.08 -8.04
CA GLY A 100 -0.50 -16.69 -8.39
C GLY A 100 0.99 -16.34 -8.35
N VAL A 101 1.90 -17.29 -8.10
CA VAL A 101 3.35 -17.00 -8.13
C VAL A 101 3.86 -16.96 -9.57
N LYS A 102 4.62 -15.91 -9.88
CA LYS A 102 5.25 -15.71 -11.20
C LYS A 102 6.77 -15.62 -11.12
N ASP A 103 7.32 -15.44 -9.92
CA ASP A 103 8.73 -15.13 -9.69
C ASP A 103 9.42 -16.28 -8.97
N TYR A 104 10.57 -16.71 -9.51
CA TYR A 104 11.34 -17.86 -9.02
C TYR A 104 12.82 -17.50 -8.96
N ILE A 105 13.51 -17.95 -7.92
CA ILE A 105 14.96 -17.82 -7.76
C ILE A 105 15.57 -19.22 -7.68
N LYS A 106 16.56 -19.47 -8.50
CA LYS A 106 17.23 -20.77 -8.53
C LYS A 106 18.27 -20.89 -7.43
N LYS A 107 18.26 -22.01 -6.72
CA LYS A 107 19.34 -22.44 -5.82
C LYS A 107 20.45 -23.20 -6.59
N PRO A 108 21.74 -23.05 -6.24
CA PRO A 108 22.27 -22.13 -5.25
C PRO A 108 22.22 -20.68 -5.72
N PHE A 109 22.04 -19.75 -4.78
CA PHE A 109 21.89 -18.32 -5.07
C PHE A 109 23.16 -17.74 -5.70
N LEU A 110 23.01 -17.17 -6.89
CA LEU A 110 24.00 -16.25 -7.43
C LEU A 110 23.72 -14.85 -6.83
N PRO A 111 24.66 -14.24 -6.10
CA PRO A 111 24.41 -12.98 -5.39
C PRO A 111 23.83 -11.86 -6.26
N ALA A 112 24.31 -11.73 -7.50
CA ALA A 112 23.83 -10.73 -8.44
C ALA A 112 22.38 -11.00 -8.88
N ASP A 113 22.03 -12.25 -9.20
CA ASP A 113 20.69 -12.65 -9.62
C ASP A 113 19.67 -12.48 -8.48
N LEU A 114 20.02 -12.92 -7.27
CA LEU A 114 19.18 -12.73 -6.08
C LEU A 114 18.86 -11.25 -5.85
N VAL A 115 19.89 -10.40 -5.84
CA VAL A 115 19.72 -8.95 -5.62
C VAL A 115 18.89 -8.31 -6.72
N GLU A 116 19.17 -8.62 -7.99
CA GLU A 116 18.47 -8.04 -9.14
C GLU A 116 16.98 -8.40 -9.11
N ARG A 117 16.65 -9.70 -8.91
CA ARG A 117 15.26 -10.17 -8.88
C ARG A 117 14.48 -9.61 -7.70
N VAL A 118 15.09 -9.64 -6.49
CA VAL A 118 14.46 -9.07 -5.30
C VAL A 118 14.27 -7.57 -5.45
N LYS A 119 15.27 -6.84 -5.94
CA LYS A 119 15.16 -5.40 -6.20
C LYS A 119 14.05 -5.09 -7.21
N LYS A 120 14.00 -5.84 -8.32
CA LYS A 120 12.95 -5.72 -9.33
C LYS A 120 11.57 -5.98 -8.69
N LYS A 121 11.43 -7.07 -7.95
CA LYS A 121 10.17 -7.40 -7.28
C LYS A 121 9.75 -6.33 -6.28
N LEU A 122 10.65 -5.85 -5.45
CA LEU A 122 10.37 -4.76 -4.50
C LEU A 122 9.98 -3.45 -5.20
N SER A 123 10.46 -3.20 -6.42
CA SER A 123 10.05 -2.05 -7.22
C SER A 123 8.71 -2.25 -7.94
N GLU A 124 8.34 -3.52 -8.22
CA GLU A 124 7.02 -3.90 -8.79
C GLU A 124 5.93 -3.99 -7.71
N ILE A 125 6.34 -4.26 -6.47
CA ILE A 125 5.46 -4.10 -5.31
C ILE A 125 5.29 -2.60 -5.16
N HIS A 126 4.38 -2.06 -5.97
CA HIS A 126 3.87 -0.73 -5.72
C HIS A 126 3.24 -0.78 -4.33
N SER A 127 3.93 -0.24 -3.34
CA SER A 127 3.22 0.23 -2.17
C SER A 127 2.21 1.22 -2.75
N GLU A 128 0.93 0.88 -2.67
CA GLU A 128 -0.11 1.82 -3.04
C GLU A 128 0.13 3.05 -2.20
N GLU A 129 0.66 4.10 -2.83
CA GLU A 129 1.06 5.30 -2.13
C GLU A 129 -0.20 6.12 -1.82
N ILE A 130 -0.42 6.38 -0.55
CA ILE A 130 -1.49 7.25 -0.08
C ILE A 130 -0.91 8.63 0.18
N LEU A 131 -1.47 9.65 -0.44
CA LEU A 131 -1.11 11.04 -0.15
C LEU A 131 -1.98 11.57 1.01
N LEU A 132 -1.34 11.91 2.11
CA LEU A 132 -1.97 12.60 3.24
C LEU A 132 -1.77 14.11 3.11
N LEU A 133 -2.86 14.86 3.12
CA LEU A 133 -2.86 16.31 2.96
C LEU A 133 -3.48 16.99 4.20
N GLY A 134 -2.81 17.99 4.77
CA GLY A 134 -3.30 18.75 5.92
C GLY A 134 -2.33 19.83 6.36
N ASP A 135 -2.78 20.75 7.22
CA ASP A 135 -1.97 21.87 7.72
C ASP A 135 -1.04 21.50 8.87
N ASP A 136 -1.40 20.48 9.65
CA ASP A 136 -0.67 20.07 10.85
C ASP A 136 0.13 18.78 10.57
N GLU A 137 1.45 18.93 10.48
CA GLU A 137 2.36 17.82 10.23
C GLU A 137 2.31 16.75 11.34
N SER A 138 2.02 17.13 12.59
CA SER A 138 1.95 16.20 13.70
C SER A 138 0.71 15.30 13.60
N VAL A 139 -0.41 15.86 13.18
CA VAL A 139 -1.64 15.12 12.89
C VAL A 139 -1.42 14.17 11.72
N LEU A 140 -0.82 14.65 10.63
CA LEU A 140 -0.53 13.82 9.46
C LEU A 140 0.44 12.66 9.79
N LYS A 141 1.45 12.89 10.63
CA LYS A 141 2.34 11.84 11.11
C LYS A 141 1.62 10.80 11.97
N SER A 142 0.66 11.23 12.79
CA SER A 142 -0.18 10.30 13.54
C SER A 142 -1.05 9.45 12.61
N MET A 143 -1.68 10.06 11.61
CA MET A 143 -2.43 9.34 10.58
C MET A 143 -1.54 8.38 9.78
N GLN A 144 -0.34 8.82 9.40
CA GLN A 144 0.66 8.00 8.72
C GLN A 144 1.01 6.75 9.55
N SER A 145 1.31 6.93 10.85
CA SER A 145 1.65 5.80 11.73
C SER A 145 0.50 4.79 11.79
N VAL A 146 -0.72 5.28 11.97
CA VAL A 146 -1.91 4.42 12.04
C VAL A 146 -2.12 3.65 10.73
N ILE A 147 -1.98 4.30 9.57
CA ILE A 147 -2.14 3.63 8.27
C ILE A 147 -1.05 2.58 8.08
N GLU A 148 0.20 2.97 8.27
CA GLU A 148 1.34 2.10 8.03
C GLU A 148 1.47 0.95 9.04
N ASP A 149 0.85 1.05 10.23
CA ASP A 149 0.81 -0.01 11.23
C ASP A 149 -0.30 -1.04 10.95
N ASN A 150 -1.40 -0.63 10.31
CA ASN A 150 -2.57 -1.49 10.10
C ASN A 150 -2.72 -1.96 8.64
N PHE A 151 -2.11 -1.26 7.67
CA PHE A 151 -2.32 -1.53 6.23
C PHE A 151 -0.99 -1.61 5.48
N PRO A 152 -0.92 -2.38 4.36
CA PRO A 152 0.29 -2.56 3.56
C PRO A 152 0.61 -1.35 2.65
N HIS A 153 0.17 -0.15 3.01
CA HIS A 153 0.33 1.05 2.19
C HIS A 153 1.49 1.93 2.68
N GLU A 154 2.19 2.57 1.75
CA GLU A 154 3.12 3.66 2.07
C GLU A 154 2.38 4.98 1.99
N THR A 155 2.73 5.90 2.89
CA THR A 155 2.08 7.21 2.94
C THR A 155 3.09 8.32 2.70
N LEU A 156 2.68 9.29 1.88
CA LEU A 156 3.40 10.52 1.63
C LEU A 156 2.63 11.69 2.26
N ILE A 157 3.33 12.60 2.91
CA ILE A 157 2.73 13.73 3.61
C ILE A 157 2.95 15.01 2.82
N ALA A 158 1.88 15.79 2.63
CA ALA A 158 1.94 17.14 2.10
C ALA A 158 1.27 18.13 3.06
N THR A 159 1.99 19.17 3.47
CA THR A 159 1.47 20.25 4.33
C THR A 159 1.06 21.49 3.54
N SER A 160 1.10 21.42 2.22
CA SER A 160 0.65 22.47 1.31
C SER A 160 0.21 21.90 -0.04
N THR A 161 -0.62 22.64 -0.76
CA THR A 161 -1.04 22.30 -2.12
C THR A 161 0.16 22.14 -3.06
N ALA A 162 1.15 23.01 -2.99
CA ALA A 162 2.35 22.93 -3.82
C ALA A 162 3.18 21.65 -3.55
N ALA A 163 3.27 21.22 -2.28
CA ALA A 163 3.92 19.97 -1.93
C ALA A 163 3.14 18.76 -2.46
N ALA A 164 1.82 18.79 -2.34
CA ALA A 164 0.94 17.74 -2.87
C ALA A 164 1.03 17.63 -4.40
N GLU A 165 1.01 18.75 -5.13
CA GLU A 165 1.19 18.78 -6.58
C GLU A 165 2.52 18.17 -7.02
N LYS A 166 3.60 18.49 -6.31
CA LYS A 166 4.91 17.91 -6.58
C LYS A 166 4.90 16.39 -6.39
N ILE A 167 4.34 15.91 -5.28
CA ILE A 167 4.23 14.47 -4.98
C ILE A 167 3.42 13.76 -6.07
N LEU A 168 2.28 14.32 -6.49
CA LEU A 168 1.43 13.74 -7.54
C LEU A 168 2.12 13.61 -8.90
N ARG A 169 3.10 14.47 -9.19
CA ARG A 169 3.89 14.38 -10.43
C ARG A 169 5.05 13.41 -10.36
N GLU A 170 5.56 13.14 -9.15
CA GLU A 170 6.78 12.34 -8.92
C GLU A 170 6.45 10.91 -8.44
N SER A 171 5.21 10.65 -7.99
CA SER A 171 4.78 9.40 -7.37
C SER A 171 3.47 8.88 -7.95
N GLU A 172 3.27 7.56 -7.92
CA GLU A 172 2.02 6.93 -8.35
C GLU A 172 1.04 6.82 -7.19
N ILE A 173 0.29 7.89 -6.95
CA ILE A 173 -0.68 7.95 -5.85
C ILE A 173 -1.96 7.17 -6.21
N LYS A 174 -2.42 6.31 -5.31
CA LYS A 174 -3.65 5.53 -5.46
C LYS A 174 -4.82 6.07 -4.64
N LEU A 175 -4.54 6.88 -3.62
CA LEU A 175 -5.56 7.49 -2.77
C LEU A 175 -5.03 8.80 -2.19
N ILE A 176 -5.87 9.83 -2.20
CA ILE A 176 -5.60 11.10 -1.51
C ILE A 176 -6.52 11.20 -0.31
N ILE A 177 -5.96 11.41 0.87
CA ILE A 177 -6.70 11.63 2.10
C ILE A 177 -6.37 13.03 2.64
N ALA A 178 -7.37 13.90 2.69
CA ALA A 178 -7.24 15.20 3.31
C ALA A 178 -7.73 15.17 4.77
N CYS A 179 -6.98 15.79 5.67
CA CYS A 179 -7.39 15.98 7.06
C CYS A 179 -8.57 16.97 7.12
N ALA A 180 -9.62 16.61 7.86
CA ALA A 180 -10.80 17.45 7.99
C ALA A 180 -10.52 18.81 8.70
N ASP A 181 -9.46 18.85 9.52
CA ASP A 181 -9.04 20.05 10.25
C ASP A 181 -8.18 21.01 9.39
N MET A 182 -7.95 20.66 8.12
CA MET A 182 -7.23 21.50 7.18
C MET A 182 -8.03 22.76 6.85
N LYS A 183 -7.34 23.90 6.64
CA LYS A 183 -7.95 25.14 6.19
C LYS A 183 -8.67 24.92 4.87
N PHE A 184 -9.98 25.13 4.89
CA PHE A 184 -10.89 24.81 3.77
C PHE A 184 -10.46 25.45 2.44
N ILE A 185 -9.93 26.67 2.48
CA ILE A 185 -9.47 27.40 1.28
C ILE A 185 -8.38 26.63 0.53
N ASP A 186 -7.40 26.07 1.24
CA ASP A 186 -6.31 25.35 0.58
C ASP A 186 -6.77 24.00 0.02
N GLY A 187 -7.64 23.31 0.74
CA GLY A 187 -8.25 22.06 0.27
C GLY A 187 -9.09 22.24 -0.98
N LEU A 188 -9.86 23.33 -1.07
CA LEU A 188 -10.67 23.65 -2.25
C LEU A 188 -9.82 24.03 -3.47
N LYS A 189 -8.74 24.78 -3.27
CA LYS A 189 -7.78 25.06 -4.34
C LYS A 189 -7.15 23.78 -4.88
N PHE A 190 -6.82 22.86 -3.99
CA PHE A 190 -6.25 21.58 -4.37
C PHE A 190 -7.26 20.70 -5.12
N LEU A 191 -8.52 20.67 -4.69
CA LEU A 191 -9.59 20.00 -5.42
C LEU A 191 -9.82 20.58 -6.82
N ALA A 192 -9.76 21.93 -6.95
CA ALA A 192 -9.85 22.59 -8.25
C ALA A 192 -8.68 22.17 -9.16
N TYR A 193 -7.47 22.16 -8.65
CA TYR A 193 -6.30 21.67 -9.35
C TYR A 193 -6.47 20.22 -9.84
N LEU A 194 -6.93 19.31 -8.98
CA LEU A 194 -7.19 17.91 -9.35
C LEU A 194 -8.28 17.77 -10.44
N ALA A 195 -9.22 18.71 -10.47
CA ALA A 195 -10.32 18.70 -11.46
C ALA A 195 -9.93 19.28 -12.83
N GLU A 196 -8.82 20.01 -12.92
CA GLU A 196 -8.31 20.58 -14.17
C GLU A 196 -7.45 19.59 -14.97
N ASP A 197 -6.88 18.58 -14.34
CA ASP A 197 -5.97 17.62 -14.96
C ASP A 197 -6.59 16.21 -14.98
N GLU A 198 -6.94 15.74 -16.18
CA GLU A 198 -7.56 14.42 -16.39
C GLU A 198 -6.67 13.25 -15.92
N SER A 199 -5.37 13.46 -15.74
CA SER A 199 -4.46 12.43 -15.23
C SER A 199 -4.76 12.01 -13.78
N PHE A 200 -5.43 12.90 -13.02
CA PHE A 200 -5.80 12.65 -11.62
C PHE A 200 -7.26 12.19 -11.45
N ASP A 201 -8.00 12.01 -12.54
CA ASP A 201 -9.42 11.64 -12.49
C ASP A 201 -9.70 10.32 -11.76
N LYS A 202 -8.79 9.37 -11.92
CA LYS A 202 -8.92 8.03 -11.36
C LYS A 202 -8.45 7.92 -9.91
N ILE A 203 -7.82 8.96 -9.35
CA ILE A 203 -7.33 8.92 -7.97
C ILE A 203 -8.50 9.25 -7.03
N PRO A 204 -8.93 8.30 -6.17
CA PRO A 204 -9.93 8.57 -5.14
C PRO A 204 -9.46 9.67 -4.19
N PHE A 205 -10.40 10.50 -3.76
CA PHE A 205 -10.15 11.55 -2.77
C PHE A 205 -11.10 11.38 -1.59
N ALA A 206 -10.56 11.39 -0.38
CA ALA A 206 -11.32 11.25 0.85
C ALA A 206 -10.97 12.36 1.85
N VAL A 207 -11.91 12.70 2.72
CA VAL A 207 -11.69 13.62 3.84
C VAL A 207 -12.01 12.89 5.14
N THR A 208 -11.10 12.95 6.12
CA THR A 208 -11.31 12.30 7.41
C THR A 208 -10.55 13.01 8.53
N THR A 209 -10.86 12.65 9.76
CA THR A 209 -10.10 13.02 10.96
C THR A 209 -9.13 11.90 11.35
N ALA A 210 -8.11 12.21 12.16
CA ALA A 210 -7.11 11.23 12.55
C ALA A 210 -7.68 10.02 13.32
N ASP A 211 -8.73 10.22 14.09
CA ASP A 211 -9.42 9.18 14.87
C ASP A 211 -10.28 8.25 14.02
N LYS A 212 -10.68 8.66 12.82
CA LYS A 212 -11.54 7.87 11.90
C LYS A 212 -10.79 7.27 10.72
N ILE A 213 -9.46 7.40 10.68
CA ILE A 213 -8.67 6.97 9.52
C ILE A 213 -8.75 5.46 9.26
N VAL A 214 -8.72 4.63 10.30
CA VAL A 214 -8.81 3.17 10.19
C VAL A 214 -10.15 2.77 9.59
N GLU A 215 -11.25 3.31 10.15
CA GLU A 215 -12.60 3.03 9.67
C GLU A 215 -12.79 3.46 8.20
N LEU A 216 -12.13 4.54 7.78
CA LEU A 216 -12.17 4.99 6.39
C LEU A 216 -11.48 3.98 5.45
N ILE A 217 -10.27 3.52 5.80
CA ILE A 217 -9.48 2.64 4.93
C ILE A 217 -10.10 1.25 4.85
N ASP A 218 -10.60 0.70 5.96
CA ASP A 218 -11.36 -0.56 5.97
C ASP A 218 -12.57 -0.54 5.03
N LYS A 219 -13.21 0.63 4.88
CA LYS A 219 -14.36 0.82 3.98
C LYS A 219 -13.98 1.09 2.53
N ILE A 220 -12.79 1.65 2.30
CA ILE A 220 -12.22 1.82 0.97
C ILE A 220 -11.49 0.51 0.64
N ASN A 221 -12.23 -0.54 0.38
CA ASN A 221 -11.64 -1.80 -0.10
C ASN A 221 -10.82 -1.50 -1.37
N LEU A 222 -9.50 -1.37 -1.23
CA LEU A 222 -8.56 -1.19 -2.32
C LEU A 222 -8.22 -2.57 -2.88
N PRO A 223 -9.13 -3.20 -3.62
CA PRO A 223 -8.82 -3.69 -4.95
C PRO A 223 -10.01 -3.50 -5.91
N GLU A 224 -9.68 -3.07 -7.14
CA GLU A 224 -10.55 -2.99 -8.29
C GLU A 224 -11.88 -2.24 -8.08
N VAL A 225 -11.85 -0.94 -8.40
CA VAL A 225 -13.07 -0.14 -8.58
C VAL A 225 -13.82 -0.68 -9.79
N GLU A 226 -14.73 -1.61 -9.59
CA GLU A 226 -15.82 -1.83 -10.53
C GLU A 226 -16.66 -0.55 -10.56
N GLU A 227 -16.81 0.02 -11.74
CA GLU A 227 -17.73 1.12 -12.03
C GLU A 227 -19.15 0.71 -11.61
N LYS A 228 -19.61 1.14 -10.46
CA LYS A 228 -21.04 1.16 -10.14
C LYS A 228 -21.56 2.58 -10.23
N SER A 229 -22.20 2.83 -11.38
CA SER A 229 -23.11 3.94 -11.58
C SER A 229 -24.34 3.78 -10.67
N ALA A 230 -24.49 4.62 -9.66
CA ALA A 230 -25.78 5.03 -9.16
C ALA A 230 -25.65 6.32 -8.35
N VAL A 231 -26.24 7.36 -8.89
CA VAL A 231 -26.41 8.66 -8.25
C VAL A 231 -27.59 8.57 -7.30
N GLU A 232 -27.35 8.68 -5.99
CA GLU A 232 -28.36 9.15 -5.05
C GLU A 232 -27.83 10.43 -4.37
N GLU A 233 -28.71 11.41 -4.23
CA GLU A 233 -28.40 12.73 -3.70
C GLU A 233 -27.89 12.62 -2.25
N PRO A 234 -26.91 13.44 -1.82
CA PRO A 234 -26.40 13.37 -0.46
C PRO A 234 -27.40 13.98 0.52
N GLU A 235 -28.01 13.19 1.37
CA GLU A 235 -28.64 13.67 2.59
C GLU A 235 -27.58 14.21 3.54
N VAL A 236 -27.69 15.48 3.84
CA VAL A 236 -26.85 16.17 4.84
C VAL A 236 -27.35 15.79 6.21
N VAL A 237 -26.78 14.78 6.83
CA VAL A 237 -26.95 14.49 8.24
C VAL A 237 -25.56 14.29 8.86
N GLY A 238 -25.26 15.17 9.78
CA GLY A 238 -24.15 15.33 10.74
C GLY A 238 -23.29 14.13 11.12
N GLU A 239 -22.60 13.53 10.17
CA GLU A 239 -21.47 12.65 10.38
C GLU A 239 -20.43 12.99 9.33
N VAL A 240 -19.17 13.15 9.76
CA VAL A 240 -18.02 13.35 8.86
C VAL A 240 -17.91 12.08 8.00
N ALA A 241 -18.67 12.07 6.93
CA ALA A 241 -18.86 10.93 6.08
C ALA A 241 -18.04 11.08 4.81
N LYS A 242 -17.46 9.98 4.43
CA LYS A 242 -17.24 9.56 3.05
C LYS A 242 -17.48 10.65 2.02
N LEU A 243 -16.44 11.22 1.50
CA LEU A 243 -16.52 11.78 0.18
C LEU A 243 -15.41 11.14 -0.66
N VAL A 244 -15.66 9.95 -1.20
CA VAL A 244 -14.94 9.50 -2.39
C VAL A 244 -15.52 10.32 -3.53
N VAL A 245 -14.83 11.39 -3.90
CA VAL A 245 -15.33 12.34 -4.90
C VAL A 245 -14.95 11.81 -6.29
N THR A 246 -15.94 11.43 -7.06
CA THR A 246 -15.75 11.08 -8.48
C THR A 246 -15.31 12.32 -9.28
N HIS A 247 -14.73 12.11 -10.47
CA HIS A 247 -14.35 13.21 -11.37
C HIS A 247 -15.49 14.20 -11.62
N ALA A 248 -16.72 13.72 -11.83
CA ALA A 248 -17.89 14.58 -12.05
C ALA A 248 -18.22 15.43 -10.82
N GLU A 249 -18.00 14.93 -9.62
CA GLU A 249 -18.19 15.65 -8.36
C GLU A 249 -17.06 16.64 -8.11
N LYS A 250 -15.79 16.29 -8.42
CA LYS A 250 -14.66 17.23 -8.40
C LYS A 250 -14.94 18.44 -9.28
N LYS A 251 -15.43 18.23 -10.52
CA LYS A 251 -15.83 19.32 -11.43
C LYS A 251 -17.02 20.15 -10.92
N LYS A 252 -17.99 19.52 -10.26
CA LYS A 252 -19.09 20.25 -9.62
C LYS A 252 -18.60 21.09 -8.45
N LEU A 253 -17.78 20.52 -7.55
CA LEU A 253 -17.18 21.21 -6.41
C LEU A 253 -16.29 22.37 -6.87
N ALA A 254 -15.44 22.19 -7.87
CA ALA A 254 -14.59 23.23 -8.44
C ALA A 254 -15.40 24.42 -9.01
N LYS A 255 -16.61 24.18 -9.55
CA LYS A 255 -17.50 25.24 -10.05
C LYS A 255 -18.25 25.97 -8.93
N VAL A 256 -18.47 25.34 -7.79
CA VAL A 256 -19.19 25.92 -6.64
C VAL A 256 -18.26 26.77 -5.77
N VAL A 257 -16.97 26.47 -5.76
CA VAL A 257 -15.94 27.18 -5.00
C VAL A 257 -15.95 28.72 -5.20
N PRO A 258 -16.09 29.27 -6.41
CA PRO A 258 -16.13 30.72 -6.62
C PRO A 258 -17.33 31.39 -5.94
N SER A 259 -18.45 30.68 -5.77
CA SER A 259 -19.65 31.25 -5.13
C SER A 259 -19.61 31.22 -3.59
N PHE A 260 -18.75 30.38 -3.01
CA PHE A 260 -18.52 30.36 -1.55
C PHE A 260 -17.50 31.39 -1.07
N ILE A 261 -16.60 31.85 -1.93
CA ILE A 261 -15.61 32.89 -1.59
C ILE A 261 -16.27 34.26 -1.36
N GLY A 262 -17.55 34.45 -1.74
CA GLY A 262 -18.31 35.66 -1.56
C GLY A 262 -19.03 35.80 -0.19
N TYR A 263 -18.97 34.78 0.67
CA TYR A 263 -19.46 34.90 2.05
C TYR A 263 -18.32 35.33 2.96
N GLU A 264 -18.17 36.61 3.18
CA GLU A 264 -17.49 37.16 4.37
C GLU A 264 -18.11 36.48 5.59
N LEU A 265 -17.32 35.63 6.23
CA LEU A 265 -17.61 35.21 7.58
C LEU A 265 -17.43 36.46 8.46
N ASP A 266 -18.55 37.11 8.76
CA ASP A 266 -18.66 38.11 9.81
C ASP A 266 -18.40 37.39 11.14
N VAL A 267 -17.12 37.35 11.54
CA VAL A 267 -16.71 36.89 12.86
C VAL A 267 -16.87 38.09 13.80
N ASN A 268 -18.07 38.32 14.22
CA ASN A 268 -18.33 39.19 15.37
C ASN A 268 -18.59 38.33 16.60
N VAL A 269 -17.64 38.45 17.57
CA VAL A 269 -17.63 38.13 19.00
C VAL A 269 -17.41 36.68 19.36
#